data_05c808b96f8493613a7bedd060e121c6
#
_entry.id   05c808b96f8493613a7bedd060e121c6
#
_cell.length_a   1.000
_cell.length_b   1.000
_cell.length_c   1.000
_cell.angle_alpha   90.00
_cell.angle_beta   90.00
_cell.angle_gamma   90.00
#
_symmetry.space_group_name_H-M   'P 1'
#
loop_
_entity.id
_entity.type
_entity.pdbx_description
1 polymer ?
#
loop_
_entity_poly.entity_id
_entity_poly.type
_entity_poly.pdbx_seq_one_letter_code
_entity_poly.pdbx_strand_id
1 'polypeptide(L)'
;GISMWAKFDKIKDISFFKTIMNTNYLGSVYCVHAALPFLKETRGKIISCSTGQAIMGFPNHSGYVASKHALHGFLSTIRMENKEEITVLEAVLSWIKGTDLRNNSFGADGKKQKGTTRKHTKEAIPLAQCVETIITAIEKDLKTVYIPKKLSLIPFLKVFFNRFLEKKVIK
;
A
#
# COMPACT_ATOMS: atom_id res chain seq x y z
N GLY A 1 -0.19 -8.63 -2.14
CA GLY A 1 -0.59 -7.68 -3.18
C GLY A 1 0.21 -7.87 -4.45
N ILE A 2 -0.28 -7.33 -5.55
CA ILE A 2 0.37 -7.33 -6.86
C ILE A 2 0.52 -5.91 -7.38
N SER A 3 1.55 -5.65 -8.18
CA SER A 3 1.90 -4.31 -8.66
C SER A 3 1.95 -4.26 -10.18
N MET A 4 2.31 -3.10 -10.72
CA MET A 4 2.59 -2.90 -12.14
C MET A 4 3.78 -1.96 -12.32
N TRP A 5 4.39 -1.99 -13.51
CA TRP A 5 5.43 -1.05 -13.93
C TRP A 5 5.32 -0.78 -15.42
N ALA A 6 4.47 0.15 -15.78
CA ALA A 6 4.30 0.61 -17.17
C ALA A 6 3.68 2.00 -17.20
N LYS A 7 4.12 2.86 -18.13
CA LYS A 7 3.40 4.08 -18.46
C LYS A 7 2.04 3.73 -19.04
N PHE A 8 1.01 4.47 -18.65
CA PHE A 8 -0.37 4.16 -19.04
C PHE A 8 -0.56 4.16 -20.58
N ASP A 9 0.05 5.10 -21.29
CA ASP A 9 0.01 5.22 -22.75
C ASP A 9 0.76 4.10 -23.49
N LYS A 10 1.57 3.28 -22.81
CA LYS A 10 2.31 2.14 -23.37
C LYS A 10 1.66 0.78 -23.06
N ILE A 11 0.57 0.76 -22.31
CA ILE A 11 -0.12 -0.49 -21.97
C ILE A 11 -0.89 -1.01 -23.17
N LYS A 12 -0.60 -2.27 -23.55
CA LYS A 12 -1.25 -2.96 -24.67
C LYS A 12 -2.49 -3.74 -24.24
N ASP A 13 -2.48 -4.29 -23.05
CA ASP A 13 -3.59 -5.04 -22.46
C ASP A 13 -3.93 -4.47 -21.09
N ILE A 14 -5.14 -3.91 -20.96
CA ILE A 14 -5.65 -3.28 -19.75
C ILE A 14 -6.29 -4.29 -18.77
N SER A 15 -6.50 -5.54 -19.17
CA SER A 15 -7.24 -6.53 -18.38
C SER A 15 -6.68 -6.78 -16.99
N PHE A 16 -5.35 -6.65 -16.83
CA PHE A 16 -4.67 -6.83 -15.54
C PHE A 16 -5.04 -5.78 -14.48
N PHE A 17 -5.61 -4.63 -14.87
CA PHE A 17 -6.13 -3.66 -13.90
C PHE A 17 -7.22 -4.27 -13.02
N LYS A 18 -8.12 -5.06 -13.63
CA LYS A 18 -9.15 -5.81 -12.89
C LYS A 18 -8.50 -6.79 -11.90
N THR A 19 -7.45 -7.50 -12.33
CA THR A 19 -6.70 -8.43 -11.47
C THR A 19 -6.06 -7.71 -10.29
N ILE A 20 -5.45 -6.53 -10.52
CA ILE A 20 -4.87 -5.70 -9.45
C ILE A 20 -5.95 -5.24 -8.47
N MET A 21 -7.08 -4.74 -8.95
CA MET A 21 -8.19 -4.30 -8.09
C MET A 21 -8.79 -5.47 -7.30
N ASN A 22 -9.04 -6.59 -7.94
CA ASN A 22 -9.59 -7.78 -7.28
C ASN A 22 -8.67 -8.26 -6.15
N THR A 23 -7.35 -8.31 -6.39
CA THR A 23 -6.40 -8.80 -5.39
C THR A 23 -6.15 -7.79 -4.28
N ASN A 24 -5.84 -6.54 -4.63
CA ASN A 24 -5.35 -5.57 -3.66
C ASN A 24 -6.48 -4.89 -2.87
N TYR A 25 -7.66 -4.73 -3.47
CA TYR A 25 -8.79 -4.05 -2.86
C TYR A 25 -9.91 -5.04 -2.49
N LEU A 26 -10.58 -5.66 -3.46
CA LEU A 26 -11.73 -6.52 -3.17
C LEU A 26 -11.37 -7.73 -2.31
N GLY A 27 -10.20 -8.35 -2.51
CA GLY A 27 -9.72 -9.42 -1.64
C GLY A 27 -9.60 -8.98 -0.18
N SER A 28 -9.11 -7.76 0.07
CA SER A 28 -9.05 -7.19 1.42
C SER A 28 -10.45 -6.90 1.97
N VAL A 29 -11.37 -6.38 1.14
CA VAL A 29 -12.78 -6.15 1.53
C VAL A 29 -13.45 -7.45 1.96
N TYR A 30 -13.29 -8.51 1.20
CA TYR A 30 -13.87 -9.82 1.55
C TYR A 30 -13.28 -10.39 2.84
N CYS A 31 -11.97 -10.29 3.04
CA CYS A 31 -11.33 -10.73 4.29
C CYS A 31 -11.85 -9.92 5.49
N VAL A 32 -11.94 -8.61 5.37
CA VAL A 32 -12.45 -7.76 6.45
C VAL A 32 -13.92 -8.06 6.74
N HIS A 33 -14.76 -8.21 5.70
CA HIS A 33 -16.18 -8.55 5.87
C HIS A 33 -16.36 -9.86 6.63
N ALA A 34 -15.63 -10.90 6.26
CA ALA A 34 -15.73 -12.21 6.92
C ALA A 34 -15.17 -12.21 8.36
N ALA A 35 -14.11 -11.43 8.62
CA ALA A 35 -13.46 -11.39 9.93
C ALA A 35 -14.12 -10.41 10.92
N LEU A 36 -14.81 -9.40 10.44
CA LEU A 36 -15.31 -8.28 11.25
C LEU A 36 -16.18 -8.70 12.45
N PRO A 37 -17.14 -9.64 12.32
CA PRO A 37 -17.93 -10.09 13.49
C PRO A 37 -17.04 -10.61 14.62
N PHE A 38 -16.09 -11.49 14.31
CA PHE A 38 -15.18 -12.09 15.29
C PHE A 38 -14.20 -11.08 15.89
N LEU A 39 -13.74 -10.10 15.06
CA LEU A 39 -12.89 -9.03 15.54
C LEU A 39 -13.61 -8.12 16.53
N LYS A 40 -14.91 -7.87 16.34
CA LYS A 40 -15.71 -7.08 17.27
C LYS A 40 -15.86 -7.78 18.63
N GLU A 41 -16.12 -9.09 18.65
CA GLU A 41 -16.24 -9.86 19.88
C GLU A 41 -14.97 -9.83 20.73
N THR A 42 -13.79 -9.79 20.09
CA THR A 42 -12.49 -9.88 20.77
C THR A 42 -11.77 -8.54 20.89
N ARG A 43 -12.38 -7.43 20.45
CA ARG A 43 -11.71 -6.14 20.28
C ARG A 43 -10.43 -6.25 19.46
N GLY A 44 -10.52 -7.04 18.39
CA GLY A 44 -9.39 -7.41 17.53
C GLY A 44 -8.83 -6.25 16.71
N LYS A 45 -7.77 -6.57 15.95
CA LYS A 45 -7.03 -5.57 15.16
C LYS A 45 -6.96 -5.96 13.69
N ILE A 46 -7.16 -5.00 12.81
CA ILE A 46 -6.87 -5.11 11.37
C ILE A 46 -5.55 -4.41 11.11
N ILE A 47 -4.57 -5.14 10.58
CA ILE A 47 -3.26 -4.60 10.23
C ILE A 47 -3.12 -4.58 8.70
N SER A 48 -3.00 -3.40 8.11
CA SER A 48 -2.83 -3.21 6.67
C SER A 48 -1.40 -2.85 6.32
N CYS A 49 -0.73 -3.70 5.53
CA CYS A 49 0.53 -3.37 4.87
C CYS A 49 0.26 -2.49 3.64
N SER A 50 0.28 -1.18 3.84
CA SER A 50 0.01 -0.15 2.85
C SER A 50 1.30 0.39 2.22
N THR A 51 1.23 1.54 1.59
CA THR A 51 2.35 2.17 0.89
C THR A 51 2.17 3.68 0.81
N GLY A 52 3.26 4.46 0.67
CA GLY A 52 3.17 5.88 0.34
C GLY A 52 2.38 6.14 -0.94
N GLN A 53 2.29 5.17 -1.84
CA GLN A 53 1.49 5.24 -3.07
C GLN A 53 -0.03 5.09 -2.83
N ALA A 54 -0.47 4.80 -1.62
CA ALA A 54 -1.89 4.82 -1.24
C ALA A 54 -2.41 6.25 -0.99
N ILE A 55 -1.50 7.21 -0.84
CA ILE A 55 -1.84 8.61 -0.51
C ILE A 55 -1.31 9.62 -1.53
N MET A 56 -0.55 9.17 -2.53
CA MET A 56 -0.03 10.01 -3.61
C MET A 56 0.11 9.24 -4.92
N GLY A 57 0.04 9.96 -6.06
CA GLY A 57 0.33 9.39 -7.39
C GLY A 57 1.80 8.99 -7.53
N PHE A 58 2.05 7.97 -8.37
CA PHE A 58 3.40 7.53 -8.69
C PHE A 58 3.50 7.06 -10.15
N PRO A 59 4.45 7.58 -10.95
CA PRO A 59 4.60 7.19 -12.34
C PRO A 59 4.75 5.68 -12.53
N ASN A 60 4.24 5.17 -13.63
CA ASN A 60 4.28 3.75 -14.02
C ASN A 60 3.47 2.79 -13.12
N HIS A 61 2.69 3.28 -12.15
CA HIS A 61 1.97 2.45 -11.19
C HIS A 61 0.46 2.75 -11.15
N SER A 62 -0.14 3.27 -12.21
CA SER A 62 -1.52 3.81 -12.19
C SER A 62 -2.56 2.84 -11.60
N GLY A 63 -2.61 1.58 -12.02
CA GLY A 63 -3.54 0.58 -11.48
C GLY A 63 -3.22 0.19 -10.04
N TYR A 64 -1.95 0.06 -9.69
CA TYR A 64 -1.53 -0.21 -8.32
C TYR A 64 -1.88 0.94 -7.37
N VAL A 65 -1.54 2.17 -7.75
CA VAL A 65 -1.90 3.39 -7.01
C VAL A 65 -3.40 3.46 -6.78
N ALA A 66 -4.21 3.27 -7.83
CA ALA A 66 -5.67 3.28 -7.73
C ALA A 66 -6.17 2.22 -6.72
N SER A 67 -5.67 0.99 -6.79
CA SER A 67 -6.07 -0.09 -5.86
C SER A 67 -5.69 0.19 -4.40
N LYS A 68 -4.55 0.82 -4.17
CA LYS A 68 -4.09 1.16 -2.82
C LYS A 68 -4.79 2.40 -2.25
N HIS A 69 -5.18 3.38 -3.09
CA HIS A 69 -6.05 4.48 -2.67
C HIS A 69 -7.45 3.97 -2.27
N ALA A 70 -8.03 3.06 -3.08
CA ALA A 70 -9.31 2.45 -2.76
C ALA A 70 -9.27 1.70 -1.41
N LEU A 71 -8.22 0.91 -1.17
CA LEU A 71 -8.03 0.20 0.10
C LEU A 71 -7.84 1.18 1.28
N HIS A 72 -7.06 2.24 1.09
CA HIS A 72 -6.86 3.28 2.11
C HIS A 72 -8.17 3.95 2.51
N GLY A 73 -8.98 4.36 1.54
CA GLY A 73 -10.31 4.95 1.78
C GLY A 73 -11.24 3.99 2.51
N PHE A 74 -11.32 2.74 2.06
CA PHE A 74 -12.12 1.69 2.70
C PHE A 74 -11.72 1.48 4.16
N LEU A 75 -10.44 1.25 4.46
CA LEU A 75 -9.97 1.00 5.82
C LEU A 75 -10.12 2.22 6.73
N SER A 76 -9.98 3.42 6.19
CA SER A 76 -10.26 4.66 6.90
C SER A 76 -11.71 4.74 7.35
N THR A 77 -12.66 4.35 6.47
CA THR A 77 -14.09 4.30 6.78
C THR A 77 -14.40 3.23 7.83
N ILE A 78 -13.91 2.00 7.65
CA ILE A 78 -14.10 0.90 8.63
C ILE A 78 -13.59 1.29 10.01
N ARG A 79 -12.46 2.00 10.10
CA ARG A 79 -11.90 2.52 11.36
C ARG A 79 -12.86 3.49 12.06
N MET A 80 -13.50 4.39 11.31
CA MET A 80 -14.45 5.36 11.86
C MET A 80 -15.75 4.71 12.32
N GLU A 81 -16.29 3.80 11.50
CA GLU A 81 -17.54 3.09 11.79
C GLU A 81 -17.45 2.18 13.01
N ASN A 82 -16.28 1.63 13.30
CA ASN A 82 -16.08 0.60 14.34
C ASN A 82 -15.04 1.00 15.40
N LYS A 83 -14.88 2.31 15.65
CA LYS A 83 -13.81 2.86 16.50
C LYS A 83 -13.77 2.37 17.95
N GLU A 84 -14.92 1.96 18.49
CA GLU A 84 -15.08 1.47 19.87
C GLU A 84 -14.92 -0.06 19.96
N GLU A 85 -14.97 -0.76 18.82
CA GLU A 85 -15.03 -2.22 18.77
C GLU A 85 -13.73 -2.86 18.27
N ILE A 86 -13.06 -2.22 17.30
CA ILE A 86 -11.81 -2.73 16.70
C ILE A 86 -10.76 -1.64 16.50
N THR A 87 -9.51 -2.06 16.40
CA THR A 87 -8.39 -1.18 15.96
C THR A 87 -8.01 -1.46 14.52
N VAL A 88 -7.78 -0.41 13.72
CA VAL A 88 -7.23 -0.53 12.36
C VAL A 88 -5.91 0.22 12.30
N LEU A 89 -4.81 -0.51 12.15
CA LEU A 89 -3.46 0.02 11.92
C LEU A 89 -3.14 -0.03 10.42
N GLU A 90 -2.73 1.10 9.87
CA GLU A 90 -2.18 1.18 8.51
C GLU A 90 -0.67 1.43 8.56
N ALA A 91 0.12 0.44 8.11
CA ALA A 91 1.57 0.56 7.97
C ALA A 91 1.89 1.10 6.56
N VAL A 92 2.26 2.37 6.47
CA VAL A 92 2.61 3.07 5.22
C VAL A 92 4.08 2.83 4.92
N LEU A 93 4.33 1.91 3.98
CA LEU A 93 5.65 1.40 3.65
C LEU A 93 6.27 2.10 2.44
N SER A 94 7.60 2.25 2.44
CA SER A 94 8.40 2.52 1.26
C SER A 94 8.86 1.20 0.62
N TRP A 95 10.02 1.22 -0.03
CA TRP A 95 10.62 0.03 -0.62
C TRP A 95 11.17 -0.89 0.47
N ILE A 96 10.71 -2.15 0.47
CA ILE A 96 11.16 -3.19 1.41
C ILE A 96 12.03 -4.19 0.65
N LYS A 97 13.21 -4.54 1.21
CA LYS A 97 14.08 -5.61 0.72
C LYS A 97 13.51 -6.96 1.15
N GLY A 98 13.75 -7.99 0.33
CA GLY A 98 13.38 -9.37 0.69
C GLY A 98 11.91 -9.71 0.44
N THR A 99 11.22 -8.96 -0.44
CA THR A 99 9.84 -9.28 -0.86
C THR A 99 9.76 -9.52 -2.37
N ASP A 100 8.79 -10.35 -2.79
CA ASP A 100 8.58 -10.71 -4.20
C ASP A 100 7.61 -9.77 -4.94
N LEU A 101 7.22 -8.64 -4.35
CA LEU A 101 6.27 -7.72 -4.96
C LEU A 101 6.68 -7.27 -6.36
N ARG A 102 7.98 -7.09 -6.61
CA ARG A 102 8.50 -6.69 -7.93
C ARG A 102 8.37 -7.81 -8.96
N ASN A 103 8.64 -9.06 -8.57
CA ASN A 103 8.50 -10.24 -9.43
C ASN A 103 7.04 -10.53 -9.80
N ASN A 104 6.10 -10.04 -8.98
CA ASN A 104 4.66 -10.12 -9.20
C ASN A 104 4.07 -8.85 -9.85
N SER A 105 4.90 -7.99 -10.46
CA SER A 105 4.41 -6.79 -11.16
C SER A 105 4.07 -7.08 -12.62
N PHE A 106 2.98 -6.47 -13.12
CA PHE A 106 2.62 -6.50 -14.53
C PHE A 106 3.43 -5.48 -15.33
N GLY A 107 3.86 -5.87 -16.55
CA GLY A 107 4.47 -4.99 -17.54
C GLY A 107 3.45 -4.37 -18.49
N ALA A 108 3.94 -3.62 -19.48
CA ALA A 108 3.12 -2.99 -20.52
C ALA A 108 2.39 -4.00 -21.43
N ASP A 109 2.90 -5.22 -21.54
CA ASP A 109 2.34 -6.32 -22.30
C ASP A 109 1.25 -7.11 -21.55
N GLY A 110 0.88 -6.68 -20.33
CA GLY A 110 -0.08 -7.37 -19.49
C GLY A 110 0.45 -8.64 -18.82
N LYS A 111 1.75 -8.96 -18.95
CA LYS A 111 2.35 -10.16 -18.36
C LYS A 111 3.14 -9.83 -17.10
N LYS A 112 3.23 -10.80 -16.18
CA LYS A 112 4.07 -10.67 -14.98
C LYS A 112 5.54 -10.63 -15.34
N GLN A 113 6.25 -9.62 -14.82
CA GLN A 113 7.68 -9.45 -15.03
C GLN A 113 8.47 -10.35 -14.08
N LYS A 114 8.72 -11.60 -14.49
CA LYS A 114 9.61 -12.50 -13.75
C LYS A 114 11.06 -12.04 -13.86
N GLY A 115 11.82 -12.06 -12.75
CA GLY A 115 13.26 -11.81 -12.77
C GLY A 115 13.63 -10.35 -13.07
N THR A 116 12.90 -9.38 -12.55
CA THR A 116 13.24 -7.96 -12.73
C THR A 116 14.65 -7.66 -12.21
N THR A 117 15.51 -7.11 -13.09
CA THR A 117 16.87 -6.66 -12.78
C THR A 117 16.92 -5.35 -11.99
N ARG A 118 15.76 -4.73 -11.70
CA ARG A 118 15.72 -3.48 -10.93
C ARG A 118 16.26 -3.68 -9.52
N LYS A 119 17.45 -3.12 -9.29
CA LYS A 119 18.07 -3.12 -7.97
C LYS A 119 17.23 -2.30 -6.97
N HIS A 120 17.22 -2.73 -5.71
CA HIS A 120 16.67 -1.91 -4.63
C HIS A 120 17.51 -0.62 -4.49
N THR A 121 16.83 0.50 -4.21
CA THR A 121 17.53 1.73 -3.84
C THR A 121 18.32 1.51 -2.54
N LYS A 122 19.38 2.30 -2.31
CA LYS A 122 20.13 2.28 -1.04
C LYS A 122 19.22 2.53 0.18
N GLU A 123 18.09 3.21 -0.03
CA GLU A 123 17.09 3.54 1.01
C GLU A 123 16.06 2.43 1.28
N ALA A 124 16.14 1.28 0.63
CA ALA A 124 15.18 0.20 0.86
C ALA A 124 15.38 -0.41 2.25
N ILE A 125 14.28 -0.51 3.01
CA ILE A 125 14.27 -0.96 4.40
C ILE A 125 14.42 -2.49 4.45
N PRO A 126 15.26 -3.05 5.33
CA PRO A 126 15.31 -4.49 5.60
C PRO A 126 13.97 -5.01 6.11
N LEU A 127 13.57 -6.22 5.67
CA LEU A 127 12.29 -6.83 6.08
C LEU A 127 12.16 -6.96 7.60
N ALA A 128 13.22 -7.41 8.29
CA ALA A 128 13.23 -7.56 9.75
C ALA A 128 12.92 -6.24 10.47
N GLN A 129 13.60 -5.15 10.09
CA GLN A 129 13.33 -3.82 10.65
C GLN A 129 11.89 -3.35 10.39
N CYS A 130 11.33 -3.65 9.22
CA CYS A 130 9.95 -3.33 8.89
C CYS A 130 8.98 -4.08 9.83
N VAL A 131 9.20 -5.38 10.03
CA VAL A 131 8.39 -6.23 10.91
C VAL A 131 8.43 -5.75 12.35
N GLU A 132 9.61 -5.52 12.92
CA GLU A 132 9.78 -4.98 14.28
C GLU A 132 9.04 -3.67 14.49
N THR A 133 9.13 -2.76 13.50
CA THR A 133 8.44 -1.47 13.57
C THR A 133 6.91 -1.64 13.56
N ILE A 134 6.38 -2.58 12.77
CA ILE A 134 4.94 -2.87 12.72
C ILE A 134 4.48 -3.50 14.04
N ILE A 135 5.22 -4.46 14.60
CA ILE A 135 4.91 -5.09 15.90
C ILE A 135 4.84 -4.02 16.98
N THR A 136 5.87 -3.16 17.09
CA THR A 136 5.88 -2.05 18.05
C THR A 136 4.68 -1.11 17.87
N ALA A 137 4.24 -0.87 16.62
CA ALA A 137 3.07 -0.05 16.35
C ALA A 137 1.77 -0.72 16.81
N ILE A 138 1.67 -2.05 16.68
CA ILE A 138 0.54 -2.86 17.18
C ILE A 138 0.46 -2.81 18.69
N GLU A 139 1.59 -2.99 19.40
CA GLU A 139 1.68 -2.94 20.85
C GLU A 139 1.29 -1.58 21.44
N LYS A 140 1.60 -0.49 20.69
CA LYS A 140 1.28 0.88 21.07
C LYS A 140 -0.09 1.37 20.60
N ASP A 141 -0.93 0.51 20.05
CA ASP A 141 -2.24 0.84 19.49
C ASP A 141 -2.24 2.02 18.49
N LEU A 142 -1.19 2.14 17.69
CA LEU A 142 -1.09 3.21 16.71
C LEU A 142 -2.10 2.98 15.57
N LYS A 143 -2.70 4.08 15.08
CA LYS A 143 -3.60 4.06 13.91
C LYS A 143 -2.85 4.06 12.59
N THR A 144 -1.64 4.62 12.56
CA THR A 144 -0.80 4.69 11.37
C THR A 144 0.67 4.66 11.77
N VAL A 145 1.48 3.90 11.04
CA VAL A 145 2.94 3.91 11.16
C VAL A 145 3.58 4.12 9.80
N TYR A 146 4.58 4.98 9.72
CA TYR A 146 5.31 5.31 8.50
C TYR A 146 6.70 4.70 8.52
N ILE A 147 7.04 3.90 7.51
CA ILE A 147 8.32 3.19 7.41
C ILE A 147 8.97 3.44 6.05
N PRO A 148 10.01 4.30 5.99
CA PRO A 148 10.63 5.08 7.09
C PRO A 148 9.75 6.27 7.55
N LYS A 149 10.04 6.81 8.72
CA LYS A 149 9.29 7.93 9.34
C LYS A 149 9.10 9.14 8.42
N LYS A 150 10.07 9.43 7.52
CA LYS A 150 9.97 10.53 6.55
C LYS A 150 8.71 10.50 5.67
N LEU A 151 8.08 9.33 5.49
CA LEU A 151 6.82 9.22 4.74
C LEU A 151 5.65 9.93 5.43
N SER A 152 5.73 10.20 6.73
CA SER A 152 4.70 10.97 7.47
C SER A 152 4.55 12.41 6.97
N LEU A 153 5.54 12.92 6.24
CA LEU A 153 5.48 14.24 5.62
C LEU A 153 4.62 14.26 4.34
N ILE A 154 4.34 13.10 3.72
CA ILE A 154 3.61 13.04 2.45
C ILE A 154 2.22 13.68 2.54
N PRO A 155 1.36 13.38 3.54
CA PRO A 155 0.05 14.02 3.64
C PRO A 155 0.13 15.55 3.69
N PHE A 156 1.05 16.08 4.49
CA PHE A 156 1.28 17.52 4.60
C PHE A 156 1.78 18.11 3.28
N LEU A 157 2.81 17.51 2.67
CA LEU A 157 3.37 17.97 1.41
C LEU A 157 2.34 17.91 0.26
N LYS A 158 1.46 16.91 0.28
CA LYS A 158 0.39 16.77 -0.71
C LYS A 158 -0.61 17.92 -0.65
N VAL A 159 -0.96 18.37 0.55
CA VAL A 159 -1.92 19.46 0.75
C VAL A 159 -1.30 20.82 0.43
N PHE A 160 -0.12 21.11 0.98
CA PHE A 160 0.46 22.45 0.93
C PHE A 160 1.53 22.65 -0.17
N PHE A 161 2.19 21.57 -0.60
CA PHE A 161 3.33 21.60 -1.52
C PHE A 161 3.27 20.53 -2.60
N ASN A 162 2.07 20.28 -3.16
CA ASN A 162 1.84 19.18 -4.11
C ASN A 162 2.80 19.23 -5.32
N ARG A 163 3.01 20.39 -5.92
CA ARG A 163 3.93 20.56 -7.07
C ARG A 163 5.38 20.17 -6.72
N PHE A 164 5.82 20.43 -5.49
CA PHE A 164 7.15 20.03 -5.04
C PHE A 164 7.24 18.49 -4.89
N LEU A 165 6.20 17.88 -4.30
CA LEU A 165 6.12 16.44 -4.13
C LEU A 165 6.13 15.72 -5.48
N GLU A 166 5.32 16.16 -6.44
CA GLU A 166 5.27 15.61 -7.80
C GLU A 166 6.64 15.69 -8.51
N LYS A 167 7.32 16.84 -8.44
CA LYS A 167 8.67 16.98 -9.01
C LYS A 167 9.69 16.00 -8.41
N LYS A 168 9.56 15.65 -7.12
CA LYS A 168 10.43 14.67 -6.46
C LYS A 168 10.16 13.23 -6.90
N VAL A 169 8.93 12.91 -7.28
CA VAL A 169 8.51 11.56 -7.67
C VAL A 169 8.75 11.28 -9.15
N ILE A 170 8.74 12.32 -9.99
CA ILE A 170 8.98 12.23 -11.44
C ILE A 170 10.48 12.03 -11.78
N LYS A 171 11.40 12.46 -10.92
CA LYS A 171 12.85 12.25 -11.05
C LYS A 171 13.24 10.81 -10.74
#